data_d5a8deb80ab039dd68092c0bba6ba325
#
_entry.id   d5a8deb80ab039dd68092c0bba6ba325
#
_cell.length_a   1.000
_cell.length_b   1.000
_cell.length_c   1.000
_cell.angle_alpha   90.00
_cell.angle_beta   90.00
_cell.angle_gamma   90.00
#
_symmetry.space_group_name_H-M   'P 1'
#
loop_
_entity.id
_entity.type
_entity.pdbx_description
1 polymer ?
#
loop_
_entity_poly.entity_id
_entity_poly.type
_entity_poly.pdbx_seq_one_letter_code
_entity_poly.pdbx_strand_id
1 'polypeptide(L)'
;MRTTSYTHHAHTVYEHRLDVPLDHTRPLGADNPSIEIFAREVVRPGKENAPYAVFLQGGPGYPSPRFGTFDSGWMNRLLQDYRVVLLDQRGTGQSTRMDAQSLSFLPSAQEKANYLRYFRQDQIVYDAEAFRRELAGEEPWTTLGQSFGGFITTSYLSLAPQGLKASLITGGLPGLVHVDEIYRLTYQRTAARNRVFFQRHPEDETTVREIAAHLRDTEELLPTGERLSSARFRKIGMMLGGQGRTDQLHYLLEGPWVTVKGQRRLSTQFLEAIADATNVAPIYGVFQEFIYACATPELHGTATNWSADRLAEEIPGFAKDADPLDTSEPYYLTGEHFMRRVFDEDPGLAPLAEVADILAQVKDAAPVYLPEALAQNTVPVAAAVYYDDMFVPRELSLQTGELMGAHHYITNEYQHDGSAYSGGKVVDHLLGLLAE
;
A
#
# COMPACT_ATOMS: atom_id res chain seq x y z
N MET A 1 0.53 7.02 27.85
CA MET A 1 -0.39 6.17 27.04
C MET A 1 -1.71 5.96 27.76
N ARG A 2 -2.86 5.89 27.04
CA ARG A 2 -4.21 5.56 27.56
C ARG A 2 -4.58 4.17 27.05
N THR A 3 -5.09 3.30 27.90
CA THR A 3 -5.39 1.90 27.54
C THR A 3 -6.77 1.50 28.04
N THR A 4 -7.55 0.85 27.17
CA THR A 4 -8.79 0.15 27.53
C THR A 4 -8.66 -1.32 27.11
N SER A 5 -9.50 -2.21 27.65
CA SER A 5 -9.45 -3.62 27.26
C SER A 5 -10.83 -4.25 27.26
N TYR A 6 -10.98 -5.30 26.44
CA TYR A 6 -12.18 -6.14 26.36
C TYR A 6 -11.79 -7.56 25.91
N THR A 7 -12.71 -8.49 26.03
CA THR A 7 -12.54 -9.87 25.53
C THR A 7 -13.27 -10.03 24.19
N HIS A 8 -12.58 -10.59 23.19
CA HIS A 8 -13.14 -10.89 21.88
C HIS A 8 -12.60 -12.22 21.36
N HIS A 9 -13.47 -13.14 20.95
CA HIS A 9 -13.09 -14.51 20.53
C HIS A 9 -12.09 -15.20 21.49
N ALA A 10 -12.40 -15.14 22.80
CA ALA A 10 -11.56 -15.65 23.89
C ALA A 10 -10.18 -14.99 24.05
N HIS A 11 -9.82 -14.01 23.23
CA HIS A 11 -8.59 -13.23 23.39
C HIS A 11 -8.84 -11.98 24.21
N THR A 12 -7.83 -11.52 24.92
CA THR A 12 -7.83 -10.17 25.50
C THR A 12 -7.37 -9.19 24.44
N VAL A 13 -8.14 -8.14 24.21
CA VAL A 13 -7.82 -7.06 23.28
C VAL A 13 -7.62 -5.79 24.08
N TYR A 14 -6.45 -5.18 23.95
CA TYR A 14 -6.15 -3.87 24.50
C TYR A 14 -6.21 -2.83 23.36
N GLU A 15 -6.79 -1.69 23.66
CA GLU A 15 -6.79 -0.52 22.76
C GLU A 15 -5.97 0.57 23.42
N HIS A 16 -4.89 0.94 22.73
CA HIS A 16 -3.91 1.91 23.19
C HIS A 16 -4.01 3.20 22.37
N ARG A 17 -3.93 4.33 23.07
CA ARG A 17 -3.84 5.66 22.45
C ARG A 17 -2.66 6.39 23.04
N LEU A 18 -1.80 6.88 22.14
CA LEU A 18 -0.56 7.55 22.50
C LEU A 18 -0.46 8.87 21.74
N ASP A 19 -0.23 9.97 22.47
CA ASP A 19 0.07 11.25 21.87
C ASP A 19 1.56 11.31 21.53
N VAL A 20 1.88 11.60 20.26
CA VAL A 20 3.24 11.67 19.73
C VAL A 20 3.45 13.00 19.00
N PRO A 21 4.70 13.47 18.83
CA PRO A 21 4.94 14.67 18.03
C PRO A 21 4.54 14.45 16.56
N LEU A 22 4.06 15.50 15.90
CA LEU A 22 3.88 15.51 14.44
C LEU A 22 5.22 15.20 13.74
N ASP A 23 6.28 15.86 14.17
CA ASP A 23 7.66 15.65 13.73
C ASP A 23 8.51 15.16 14.91
N HIS A 24 8.91 13.89 14.89
CA HIS A 24 9.72 13.28 15.95
C HIS A 24 11.15 13.83 16.02
N THR A 25 11.62 14.55 15.02
CA THR A 25 12.96 15.16 15.01
C THR A 25 13.02 16.45 15.80
N ARG A 26 11.87 16.96 16.28
CA ARG A 26 11.72 18.22 16.99
C ARG A 26 10.99 18.02 18.32
N PRO A 27 11.29 18.84 19.35
CA PRO A 27 10.53 18.78 20.59
C PRO A 27 9.08 19.24 20.38
N LEU A 28 8.15 18.71 21.18
CA LEU A 28 6.77 19.20 21.23
C LEU A 28 6.71 20.69 21.57
N GLY A 29 5.84 21.44 20.90
CA GLY A 29 5.66 22.87 21.08
C GLY A 29 4.62 23.44 20.14
N ALA A 30 4.47 24.77 20.14
CA ALA A 30 3.48 25.43 19.29
C ALA A 30 3.69 25.16 17.79
N ASP A 31 4.96 25.06 17.36
CA ASP A 31 5.33 24.79 15.97
C ASP A 31 5.50 23.27 15.66
N ASN A 32 5.28 22.41 16.63
CA ASN A 32 5.29 20.95 16.47
C ASN A 32 4.24 20.33 17.38
N PRO A 33 2.97 20.31 16.97
CA PRO A 33 1.86 19.80 17.76
C PRO A 33 1.94 18.28 17.94
N SER A 34 1.22 17.75 18.92
CA SER A 34 1.01 16.31 19.04
C SER A 34 -0.13 15.86 18.13
N ILE A 35 0.00 14.61 17.69
CA ILE A 35 -1.06 13.83 17.06
C ILE A 35 -1.31 12.55 17.86
N GLU A 36 -2.53 12.01 17.80
CA GLU A 36 -2.87 10.77 18.47
C GLU A 36 -2.63 9.58 17.53
N ILE A 37 -1.92 8.58 18.02
CA ILE A 37 -1.72 7.28 17.36
C ILE A 37 -2.45 6.21 18.15
N PHE A 38 -3.08 5.29 17.42
CA PHE A 38 -3.83 4.17 17.96
C PHE A 38 -3.18 2.84 17.59
N ALA A 39 -3.13 1.92 18.56
CA ALA A 39 -2.76 0.54 18.33
C ALA A 39 -3.70 -0.41 19.05
N ARG A 40 -3.97 -1.55 18.45
CA ARG A 40 -4.71 -2.64 19.09
C ARG A 40 -3.77 -3.79 19.35
N GLU A 41 -3.66 -4.19 20.62
CA GLU A 41 -2.91 -5.36 21.03
C GLU A 41 -3.86 -6.53 21.23
N VAL A 42 -3.54 -7.68 20.63
CA VAL A 42 -4.31 -8.92 20.78
C VAL A 42 -3.46 -9.94 21.52
N VAL A 43 -3.99 -10.49 22.58
CA VAL A 43 -3.32 -11.45 23.45
C VAL A 43 -4.14 -12.74 23.55
N ARG A 44 -3.53 -13.84 23.12
CA ARG A 44 -4.13 -15.18 23.29
C ARG A 44 -4.05 -15.62 24.75
N PRO A 45 -5.07 -16.33 25.29
CA PRO A 45 -5.00 -16.90 26.63
C PRO A 45 -3.73 -17.73 26.84
N GLY A 46 -3.03 -17.48 27.94
CA GLY A 46 -1.75 -18.13 28.28
C GLY A 46 -0.52 -17.53 27.60
N LYS A 47 -0.69 -16.43 26.86
CA LYS A 47 0.40 -15.70 26.19
C LYS A 47 0.58 -14.26 26.71
N GLU A 48 0.13 -13.99 27.94
CA GLU A 48 0.18 -12.66 28.57
C GLU A 48 1.61 -12.14 28.77
N ASN A 49 2.59 -13.04 28.82
CA ASN A 49 4.02 -12.73 28.96
C ASN A 49 4.82 -13.03 27.68
N ALA A 50 4.16 -13.30 26.55
CA ALA A 50 4.85 -13.52 25.29
C ALA A 50 5.53 -12.23 24.79
N PRO A 51 6.59 -12.32 23.96
CA PRO A 51 7.19 -11.15 23.33
C PRO A 51 6.20 -10.48 22.39
N TYR A 52 6.48 -9.22 22.03
CA TYR A 52 5.64 -8.46 21.14
C TYR A 52 6.01 -8.67 19.66
N ALA A 53 5.00 -8.72 18.81
CA ALA A 53 5.14 -8.56 17.36
C ALA A 53 4.23 -7.43 16.88
N VAL A 54 4.78 -6.43 16.16
CA VAL A 54 3.99 -5.37 15.56
C VAL A 54 3.73 -5.67 14.09
N PHE A 55 2.46 -5.55 13.69
CA PHE A 55 2.06 -5.62 12.30
C PHE A 55 2.04 -4.22 11.68
N LEU A 56 2.75 -4.07 10.57
CA LEU A 56 2.81 -2.87 9.76
C LEU A 56 2.03 -3.11 8.47
N GLN A 57 0.90 -2.38 8.34
CA GLN A 57 -0.03 -2.53 7.24
C GLN A 57 0.54 -1.98 5.93
N GLY A 58 0.15 -2.61 4.82
CA GLY A 58 0.40 -2.12 3.46
C GLY A 58 -0.50 -0.93 3.06
N GLY A 59 -0.37 -0.52 1.86
CA GLY A 59 -1.01 0.64 1.28
C GLY A 59 0.01 1.53 0.58
N PRO A 60 0.23 2.77 1.00
CA PRO A 60 -0.06 3.48 2.27
C PRO A 60 -1.54 3.83 2.51
N GLY A 61 -1.86 4.30 3.71
CA GLY A 61 -3.15 4.97 3.97
C GLY A 61 -4.30 4.06 4.39
N TYR A 62 -4.05 2.78 4.64
CA TYR A 62 -5.04 1.85 5.18
C TYR A 62 -4.76 1.52 6.65
N PRO A 63 -5.82 1.37 7.48
CA PRO A 63 -5.66 0.94 8.87
C PRO A 63 -5.23 -0.52 8.95
N SER A 64 -4.64 -0.90 10.07
CA SER A 64 -4.41 -2.31 10.37
C SER A 64 -5.71 -3.11 10.38
N PRO A 65 -5.68 -4.40 10.01
CA PRO A 65 -6.85 -5.27 10.06
C PRO A 65 -7.49 -5.29 11.45
N ARG A 66 -8.81 -5.46 11.50
CA ARG A 66 -9.54 -5.60 12.75
C ARG A 66 -9.62 -7.07 13.13
N PHE A 67 -9.17 -7.41 14.33
CA PHE A 67 -9.21 -8.77 14.84
C PHE A 67 -10.65 -9.31 14.85
N GLY A 68 -10.85 -10.52 14.31
CA GLY A 68 -12.14 -11.18 14.25
C GLY A 68 -13.05 -10.77 13.10
N THR A 69 -12.64 -9.82 12.23
CA THR A 69 -13.46 -9.44 11.06
C THR A 69 -13.32 -10.45 9.90
N PHE A 70 -12.23 -11.17 9.86
CA PHE A 70 -11.97 -12.27 8.92
C PHE A 70 -10.92 -13.20 9.52
N ASP A 71 -10.89 -14.45 9.06
CA ASP A 71 -9.86 -15.41 9.46
C ASP A 71 -8.55 -15.04 8.74
N SER A 72 -7.63 -14.39 9.44
CA SER A 72 -6.30 -14.11 8.93
C SER A 72 -5.32 -15.15 9.45
N GLY A 73 -4.97 -16.10 8.61
CA GLY A 73 -4.05 -17.18 8.98
C GLY A 73 -2.71 -16.68 9.53
N TRP A 74 -2.18 -15.57 8.99
CA TRP A 74 -0.95 -14.95 9.46
C TRP A 74 -1.07 -14.45 10.92
N MET A 75 -2.21 -13.82 11.29
CA MET A 75 -2.44 -13.32 12.66
C MET A 75 -2.59 -14.48 13.64
N ASN A 76 -3.37 -15.49 13.28
CA ASN A 76 -3.53 -16.70 14.09
C ASN A 76 -2.19 -17.40 14.30
N ARG A 77 -1.30 -17.41 13.29
CA ARG A 77 0.05 -17.96 13.43
C ARG A 77 0.91 -17.15 14.39
N LEU A 78 0.95 -15.83 14.28
CA LEU A 78 1.70 -14.97 15.21
C LEU A 78 1.21 -15.07 16.65
N LEU A 79 -0.11 -15.13 16.86
CA LEU A 79 -0.72 -15.25 18.19
C LEU A 79 -0.35 -16.55 18.93
N GLN A 80 0.28 -17.52 18.27
CA GLN A 80 0.81 -18.71 18.95
C GLN A 80 2.05 -18.36 19.77
N ASP A 81 2.84 -17.38 19.35
CA ASP A 81 4.13 -17.08 19.94
C ASP A 81 4.26 -15.65 20.48
N TYR A 82 3.39 -14.73 20.04
CA TYR A 82 3.49 -13.30 20.31
C TYR A 82 2.21 -12.68 20.86
N ARG A 83 2.36 -11.56 21.54
CA ARG A 83 1.34 -10.52 21.69
C ARG A 83 1.38 -9.68 20.43
N VAL A 84 0.29 -9.62 19.68
CA VAL A 84 0.28 -8.99 18.36
C VAL A 84 -0.26 -7.57 18.46
N VAL A 85 0.56 -6.60 18.07
CA VAL A 85 0.21 -5.18 18.03
C VAL A 85 -0.18 -4.79 16.60
N LEU A 86 -1.41 -4.36 16.40
CA LEU A 86 -1.98 -3.89 15.15
C LEU A 86 -1.95 -2.36 15.17
N LEU A 87 -0.91 -1.77 14.59
CA LEU A 87 -0.71 -0.33 14.59
C LEU A 87 -1.53 0.32 13.47
N ASP A 88 -2.49 1.18 13.82
CA ASP A 88 -3.05 2.12 12.85
C ASP A 88 -2.02 3.23 12.65
N GLN A 89 -1.36 3.22 11.49
CA GLN A 89 -0.33 4.20 11.16
C GLN A 89 -0.92 5.62 11.17
N ARG A 90 -0.08 6.65 11.43
CA ARG A 90 -0.50 8.04 11.33
C ARG A 90 -1.24 8.30 10.02
N GLY A 91 -2.34 9.01 10.06
CA GLY A 91 -3.22 9.26 8.92
C GLY A 91 -4.34 8.24 8.74
N THR A 92 -4.34 7.11 9.47
CA THR A 92 -5.24 5.98 9.20
C THR A 92 -6.08 5.57 10.40
N GLY A 93 -7.16 4.88 10.15
CA GLY A 93 -7.94 4.15 11.14
C GLY A 93 -8.45 5.01 12.31
N GLN A 94 -8.05 4.62 13.52
CA GLN A 94 -8.37 5.32 14.77
C GLN A 94 -7.26 6.29 15.20
N SER A 95 -6.11 6.30 14.51
CA SER A 95 -5.10 7.36 14.63
C SER A 95 -5.61 8.67 14.02
N THR A 96 -4.92 9.78 14.27
CA THR A 96 -5.25 11.06 13.64
C THR A 96 -5.38 10.88 12.13
N ARG A 97 -6.61 10.97 11.62
CA ARG A 97 -6.95 10.70 10.21
C ARG A 97 -6.55 11.82 9.28
N MET A 98 -6.24 11.46 8.03
CA MET A 98 -5.92 12.41 6.98
C MET A 98 -6.82 12.19 5.76
N ASP A 99 -7.70 13.17 5.53
CA ASP A 99 -8.56 13.32 4.37
C ASP A 99 -8.83 14.81 4.13
N ALA A 100 -9.60 15.14 3.08
CA ALA A 100 -9.91 16.53 2.76
C ALA A 100 -10.64 17.27 3.89
N GLN A 101 -11.50 16.57 4.63
CA GLN A 101 -12.26 17.13 5.74
C GLN A 101 -11.33 17.42 6.94
N SER A 102 -10.53 16.44 7.34
CA SER A 102 -9.63 16.56 8.48
C SER A 102 -8.52 17.59 8.25
N LEU A 103 -8.11 17.81 6.99
CA LEU A 103 -7.12 18.82 6.61
C LEU A 103 -7.72 20.24 6.41
N SER A 104 -9.02 20.42 6.60
CA SER A 104 -9.69 21.72 6.36
C SER A 104 -9.25 22.84 7.29
N PHE A 105 -8.61 22.52 8.42
CA PHE A 105 -8.03 23.53 9.32
C PHE A 105 -6.78 24.23 8.74
N LEU A 106 -6.16 23.65 7.70
CA LEU A 106 -5.03 24.22 6.99
C LEU A 106 -5.55 24.98 5.75
N PRO A 107 -5.26 26.30 5.67
CA PRO A 107 -5.93 27.18 4.70
C PRO A 107 -5.46 27.01 3.25
N SER A 108 -4.25 26.49 3.02
CA SER A 108 -3.68 26.35 1.67
C SER A 108 -3.20 24.92 1.36
N ALA A 109 -3.11 24.60 0.08
CA ALA A 109 -2.55 23.34 -0.39
C ALA A 109 -1.08 23.20 0.04
N GLN A 110 -0.31 24.28 0.08
CA GLN A 110 1.08 24.27 0.54
C GLN A 110 1.18 23.89 2.02
N GLU A 111 0.32 24.43 2.89
CA GLU A 111 0.33 24.09 4.31
C GLU A 111 -0.11 22.63 4.54
N LYS A 112 -1.11 22.17 3.79
CA LYS A 112 -1.53 20.76 3.79
C LYS A 112 -0.39 19.83 3.34
N ALA A 113 0.30 20.16 2.26
CA ALA A 113 1.44 19.39 1.78
C ALA A 113 2.59 19.38 2.80
N ASN A 114 2.93 20.53 3.40
CA ASN A 114 3.94 20.62 4.45
C ASN A 114 3.58 19.79 5.68
N TYR A 115 2.32 19.77 6.08
CA TYR A 115 1.83 18.95 7.18
C TYR A 115 1.91 17.43 6.84
N LEU A 116 1.47 17.05 5.65
CA LEU A 116 1.46 15.66 5.20
C LEU A 116 2.87 15.08 5.00
N ARG A 117 3.91 15.88 4.79
CA ARG A 117 5.30 15.39 4.73
C ARG A 117 5.71 14.60 5.98
N TYR A 118 5.05 14.83 7.12
CA TYR A 118 5.29 14.12 8.38
C TYR A 118 4.48 12.82 8.52
N PHE A 119 3.82 12.33 7.45
CA PHE A 119 3.03 11.08 7.47
C PHE A 119 3.69 9.95 6.69
N ARG A 120 4.98 10.07 6.39
CA ARG A 120 5.79 9.10 5.67
C ARG A 120 6.37 8.03 6.59
N GLN A 121 7.01 6.99 6.02
CA GLN A 121 7.52 5.82 6.74
C GLN A 121 8.52 6.14 7.86
N ASP A 122 9.34 7.17 7.73
CA ASP A 122 10.27 7.60 8.77
C ASP A 122 9.57 7.96 10.07
N GLN A 123 8.51 8.76 9.99
CA GLN A 123 7.73 9.16 11.16
C GLN A 123 6.89 8.00 11.72
N ILE A 124 6.44 7.07 10.86
CA ILE A 124 5.75 5.84 11.31
C ILE A 124 6.70 4.94 12.10
N VAL A 125 7.98 4.87 11.73
CA VAL A 125 9.01 4.16 12.51
C VAL A 125 9.11 4.73 13.92
N TYR A 126 9.16 6.05 14.05
CA TYR A 126 9.27 6.69 15.37
C TYR A 126 7.99 6.56 16.20
N ASP A 127 6.80 6.52 15.58
CA ASP A 127 5.55 6.16 16.26
C ASP A 127 5.63 4.74 16.83
N ALA A 128 6.09 3.80 16.02
CA ALA A 128 6.27 2.41 16.43
C ALA A 128 7.25 2.29 17.60
N GLU A 129 8.37 3.04 17.57
CA GLU A 129 9.32 3.11 18.69
C GLU A 129 8.71 3.72 19.97
N ALA A 130 7.86 4.75 19.83
CA ALA A 130 7.15 5.31 20.97
C ALA A 130 6.21 4.26 21.61
N PHE A 131 5.46 3.51 20.81
CA PHE A 131 4.64 2.39 21.30
C PHE A 131 5.48 1.27 21.90
N ARG A 132 6.58 0.88 21.26
CA ARG A 132 7.46 -0.17 21.80
C ARG A 132 7.95 0.18 23.21
N ARG A 133 8.42 1.41 23.41
CA ARG A 133 8.90 1.86 24.74
C ARG A 133 7.82 1.85 25.81
N GLU A 134 6.59 2.21 25.45
CA GLU A 134 5.44 2.19 26.37
C GLU A 134 4.98 0.76 26.71
N LEU A 135 5.07 -0.20 25.77
CA LEU A 135 4.58 -1.57 25.92
C LEU A 135 5.66 -2.54 26.40
N ALA A 136 6.87 -2.44 25.87
CA ALA A 136 7.97 -3.37 26.07
C ALA A 136 9.19 -2.75 26.77
N GLY A 137 9.18 -1.44 27.07
CA GLY A 137 10.36 -0.77 27.63
C GLY A 137 11.54 -0.77 26.66
N GLU A 138 12.68 -1.23 27.13
CA GLU A 138 13.90 -1.34 26.27
C GLU A 138 13.95 -2.63 25.45
N GLU A 139 13.05 -3.60 25.66
CA GLU A 139 13.05 -4.86 24.93
C GLU A 139 12.69 -4.65 23.45
N PRO A 140 13.50 -5.20 22.53
CA PRO A 140 13.19 -5.14 21.11
C PRO A 140 12.03 -6.06 20.75
N TRP A 141 11.24 -5.68 19.76
CA TRP A 141 10.12 -6.48 19.25
C TRP A 141 10.34 -7.03 17.84
N THR A 142 9.47 -7.94 17.42
CA THR A 142 9.46 -8.46 16.05
C THR A 142 8.52 -7.63 15.18
N THR A 143 8.87 -7.38 13.91
CA THR A 143 7.96 -6.77 12.94
C THR A 143 7.43 -7.81 11.96
N LEU A 144 6.17 -7.65 11.52
CA LEU A 144 5.64 -8.24 10.30
C LEU A 144 5.13 -7.10 9.40
N GLY A 145 5.87 -6.81 8.33
CA GLY A 145 5.50 -5.80 7.34
C GLY A 145 4.95 -6.42 6.05
N GLN A 146 3.75 -6.01 5.64
CA GLN A 146 3.15 -6.42 4.38
C GLN A 146 3.14 -5.25 3.39
N SER A 147 3.67 -5.44 2.15
CA SER A 147 3.69 -4.40 1.11
C SER A 147 4.38 -3.12 1.63
N PHE A 148 3.73 -1.95 1.60
CA PHE A 148 4.25 -0.73 2.21
C PHE A 148 4.68 -0.91 3.68
N GLY A 149 4.07 -1.82 4.43
CA GLY A 149 4.54 -2.20 5.77
C GLY A 149 5.94 -2.78 5.79
N GLY A 150 6.35 -3.47 4.72
CA GLY A 150 7.72 -3.91 4.51
C GLY A 150 8.67 -2.74 4.17
N PHE A 151 8.19 -1.73 3.45
CA PHE A 151 8.90 -0.46 3.24
C PHE A 151 9.18 0.24 4.56
N ILE A 152 8.16 0.31 5.45
CA ILE A 152 8.32 0.83 6.81
C ILE A 152 9.32 -0.02 7.61
N THR A 153 9.28 -1.36 7.49
CA THR A 153 10.24 -2.26 8.15
C THR A 153 11.66 -2.00 7.66
N THR A 154 11.87 -1.79 6.36
CA THR A 154 13.20 -1.44 5.80
C THR A 154 13.68 -0.07 6.31
N SER A 155 12.76 0.90 6.44
CA SER A 155 13.07 2.19 7.09
C SER A 155 13.41 1.99 8.57
N TYR A 156 12.73 1.10 9.28
CA TYR A 156 12.99 0.78 10.68
C TYR A 156 14.40 0.19 10.86
N LEU A 157 14.79 -0.76 9.98
CA LEU A 157 16.15 -1.31 9.96
C LEU A 157 17.23 -0.24 9.68
N SER A 158 16.87 0.81 8.93
CA SER A 158 17.77 1.94 8.67
C SER A 158 17.88 2.92 9.83
N LEU A 159 16.74 3.24 10.48
CA LEU A 159 16.63 4.40 11.37
C LEU A 159 16.66 4.05 12.87
N ALA A 160 16.18 2.86 13.24
CA ALA A 160 16.08 2.43 14.64
C ALA A 160 16.25 0.90 14.82
N PRO A 161 17.28 0.28 14.25
CA PRO A 161 17.46 -1.18 14.28
C PRO A 161 17.54 -1.77 15.70
N GLN A 162 17.95 -0.97 16.69
CA GLN A 162 18.04 -1.39 18.10
C GLN A 162 16.67 -1.74 18.72
N GLY A 163 15.56 -1.25 18.14
CA GLY A 163 14.21 -1.60 18.55
C GLY A 163 13.71 -2.93 17.99
N LEU A 164 14.50 -3.59 17.12
CA LEU A 164 14.10 -4.78 16.39
C LEU A 164 14.82 -6.04 16.90
N LYS A 165 14.03 -7.05 17.28
CA LYS A 165 14.49 -8.40 17.58
C LYS A 165 14.68 -9.22 16.30
N ALA A 166 13.73 -9.12 15.40
CA ALA A 166 13.70 -9.76 14.10
C ALA A 166 12.68 -9.06 13.20
N SER A 167 12.77 -9.25 11.88
CA SER A 167 11.85 -8.66 10.92
C SER A 167 11.36 -9.67 9.90
N LEU A 168 10.03 -9.77 9.75
CA LEU A 168 9.35 -10.54 8.73
C LEU A 168 8.76 -9.58 7.70
N ILE A 169 9.01 -9.81 6.41
CA ILE A 169 8.53 -8.96 5.33
C ILE A 169 7.81 -9.83 4.29
N THR A 170 6.64 -9.40 3.83
CA THR A 170 5.89 -10.11 2.80
C THR A 170 5.54 -9.17 1.65
N GLY A 171 6.04 -9.43 0.44
CA GLY A 171 5.81 -8.60 -0.75
C GLY A 171 6.13 -7.12 -0.53
N GLY A 172 7.18 -6.80 0.24
CA GLY A 172 7.41 -5.44 0.73
C GLY A 172 8.89 -5.04 0.85
N LEU A 173 9.80 -5.64 0.10
CA LEU A 173 11.18 -5.15 0.01
C LEU A 173 11.25 -4.03 -1.05
N PRO A 174 11.49 -2.77 -0.66
CA PRO A 174 11.50 -1.63 -1.60
C PRO A 174 12.69 -1.67 -2.55
N GLY A 175 12.54 -1.14 -3.75
CA GLY A 175 13.69 -0.79 -4.59
C GLY A 175 14.36 0.47 -4.05
N LEU A 176 15.70 0.43 -3.92
CA LEU A 176 16.52 1.57 -3.47
C LEU A 176 17.02 2.41 -4.66
N VAL A 177 16.19 2.57 -5.68
CA VAL A 177 16.47 3.25 -6.94
C VAL A 177 15.45 4.36 -7.19
N HIS A 178 15.69 5.18 -8.22
CA HIS A 178 14.72 6.22 -8.60
C HIS A 178 13.37 5.61 -8.98
N VAL A 179 12.30 6.29 -8.62
CA VAL A 179 10.92 5.81 -8.83
C VAL A 179 10.60 5.48 -10.31
N ASP A 180 11.23 6.14 -11.26
CA ASP A 180 11.08 5.83 -12.69
C ASP A 180 11.52 4.40 -13.03
N GLU A 181 12.59 3.90 -12.39
CA GLU A 181 13.04 2.52 -12.59
C GLU A 181 12.04 1.52 -11.98
N ILE A 182 11.51 1.84 -10.82
CA ILE A 182 10.47 1.03 -10.16
C ILE A 182 9.24 0.95 -11.06
N TYR A 183 8.73 2.08 -11.56
CA TYR A 183 7.52 2.09 -12.39
C TYR A 183 7.74 1.45 -13.77
N ARG A 184 8.92 1.55 -14.38
CA ARG A 184 9.20 0.77 -15.61
C ARG A 184 9.04 -0.73 -15.39
N LEU A 185 9.53 -1.25 -14.26
CA LEU A 185 9.37 -2.65 -13.91
C LEU A 185 7.92 -3.00 -13.57
N THR A 186 7.21 -2.18 -12.79
CA THR A 186 5.81 -2.44 -12.45
C THR A 186 4.91 -2.40 -13.68
N TYR A 187 5.14 -1.50 -14.65
CA TYR A 187 4.45 -1.51 -15.94
C TYR A 187 4.73 -2.78 -16.75
N GLN A 188 5.98 -3.22 -16.81
CA GLN A 188 6.33 -4.48 -17.49
C GLN A 188 5.62 -5.68 -16.84
N ARG A 189 5.57 -5.75 -15.51
CA ARG A 189 4.86 -6.79 -14.75
C ARG A 189 3.36 -6.72 -14.97
N THR A 190 2.79 -5.52 -14.93
CA THR A 190 1.36 -5.29 -15.21
C THR A 190 1.00 -5.73 -16.63
N ALA A 191 1.82 -5.40 -17.63
CA ALA A 191 1.62 -5.87 -19.00
C ALA A 191 1.68 -7.40 -19.10
N ALA A 192 2.62 -8.04 -18.39
CA ALA A 192 2.71 -9.50 -18.36
C ALA A 192 1.45 -10.13 -17.72
N ARG A 193 0.95 -9.57 -16.62
CA ARG A 193 -0.29 -10.04 -15.96
C ARG A 193 -1.52 -9.85 -16.86
N ASN A 194 -1.66 -8.72 -17.57
CA ASN A 194 -2.71 -8.52 -18.56
C ASN A 194 -2.66 -9.61 -19.65
N ARG A 195 -1.47 -9.87 -20.23
CA ARG A 195 -1.33 -10.92 -21.26
C ARG A 195 -1.76 -12.30 -20.75
N VAL A 196 -1.36 -12.68 -19.55
CA VAL A 196 -1.77 -13.97 -18.95
C VAL A 196 -3.28 -14.01 -18.74
N PHE A 197 -3.89 -12.92 -18.27
CA PHE A 197 -5.32 -12.81 -18.07
C PHE A 197 -6.08 -12.94 -19.40
N PHE A 198 -5.72 -12.18 -20.42
CA PHE A 198 -6.39 -12.20 -21.73
C PHE A 198 -6.11 -13.49 -22.53
N GLN A 199 -4.97 -14.16 -22.28
CA GLN A 199 -4.76 -15.51 -22.85
C GLN A 199 -5.70 -16.56 -22.24
N ARG A 200 -6.02 -16.41 -20.94
CA ARG A 200 -6.98 -17.29 -20.25
C ARG A 200 -8.44 -16.95 -20.61
N HIS A 201 -8.73 -15.67 -20.79
CA HIS A 201 -10.06 -15.12 -21.04
C HIS A 201 -10.02 -14.16 -22.24
N PRO A 202 -9.94 -14.68 -23.50
CA PRO A 202 -9.84 -13.81 -24.68
C PRO A 202 -11.04 -12.89 -24.90
N GLU A 203 -12.22 -13.31 -24.49
CA GLU A 203 -13.45 -12.51 -24.53
C GLU A 203 -13.38 -11.28 -23.65
N ASP A 204 -12.65 -11.32 -22.54
CA ASP A 204 -12.50 -10.19 -21.62
C ASP A 204 -11.67 -9.08 -22.23
N GLU A 205 -10.66 -9.38 -23.07
CA GLU A 205 -9.94 -8.36 -23.81
C GLU A 205 -10.88 -7.56 -24.72
N THR A 206 -11.76 -8.27 -25.44
CA THR A 206 -12.77 -7.66 -26.29
C THR A 206 -13.70 -6.78 -25.47
N THR A 207 -14.21 -7.31 -24.34
CA THR A 207 -15.12 -6.59 -23.42
C THR A 207 -14.46 -5.33 -22.86
N VAL A 208 -13.20 -5.42 -22.41
CA VAL A 208 -12.44 -4.25 -21.89
C VAL A 208 -12.30 -3.17 -22.95
N ARG A 209 -11.94 -3.54 -24.18
CA ARG A 209 -11.81 -2.61 -25.29
C ARG A 209 -13.15 -1.96 -25.68
N GLU A 210 -14.23 -2.74 -25.73
CA GLU A 210 -15.59 -2.22 -26.00
C GLU A 210 -16.06 -1.25 -24.93
N ILE A 211 -15.85 -1.56 -23.64
CA ILE A 211 -16.20 -0.67 -22.53
C ILE A 211 -15.39 0.62 -22.63
N ALA A 212 -14.10 0.53 -22.87
CA ALA A 212 -13.23 1.71 -22.97
C ALA A 212 -13.64 2.61 -24.15
N ALA A 213 -13.96 2.03 -25.32
CA ALA A 213 -14.49 2.75 -26.47
C ALA A 213 -15.85 3.42 -26.17
N HIS A 214 -16.75 2.70 -25.52
CA HIS A 214 -18.05 3.23 -25.09
C HIS A 214 -17.89 4.43 -24.14
N LEU A 215 -16.98 4.34 -23.15
CA LEU A 215 -16.71 5.42 -22.19
C LEU A 215 -16.06 6.66 -22.82
N ARG A 216 -15.33 6.49 -23.94
CA ARG A 216 -14.80 7.60 -24.73
C ARG A 216 -15.93 8.40 -25.39
N ASP A 217 -16.91 7.69 -25.95
CA ASP A 217 -17.93 8.26 -26.83
C ASP A 217 -19.27 8.54 -26.09
N THR A 218 -19.46 7.99 -24.89
CA THR A 218 -20.70 8.07 -24.12
C THR A 218 -20.42 8.47 -22.67
N GLU A 219 -21.29 9.32 -22.12
CA GLU A 219 -21.23 9.65 -20.71
C GLU A 219 -21.95 8.56 -19.86
N GLU A 220 -21.16 7.87 -19.04
CA GLU A 220 -21.66 6.98 -17.99
C GLU A 220 -21.28 7.56 -16.63
N LEU A 221 -22.26 7.61 -15.72
CA LEU A 221 -22.07 8.13 -14.37
C LEU A 221 -21.97 6.98 -13.36
N LEU A 222 -21.02 7.07 -12.46
CA LEU A 222 -20.97 6.22 -11.28
C LEU A 222 -22.12 6.56 -10.32
N PRO A 223 -22.48 5.69 -9.37
CA PRO A 223 -23.57 5.96 -8.41
C PRO A 223 -23.38 7.23 -7.58
N THR A 224 -22.15 7.66 -7.39
CA THR A 224 -21.75 8.89 -6.70
C THR A 224 -21.87 10.16 -7.56
N GLY A 225 -22.22 9.99 -8.84
CA GLY A 225 -22.59 11.06 -9.77
C GLY A 225 -21.47 11.59 -10.66
N GLU A 226 -20.23 11.20 -10.46
CA GLU A 226 -19.13 11.56 -11.33
C GLU A 226 -19.06 10.67 -12.57
N ARG A 227 -18.47 11.21 -13.65
CA ARG A 227 -18.27 10.49 -14.89
C ARG A 227 -17.25 9.36 -14.71
N LEU A 228 -17.57 8.17 -15.22
CA LEU A 228 -16.60 7.10 -15.38
C LEU A 228 -15.79 7.33 -16.66
N SER A 229 -14.48 7.57 -16.53
CA SER A 229 -13.57 7.62 -17.65
C SER A 229 -13.00 6.24 -17.99
N SER A 230 -12.49 6.07 -19.22
CA SER A 230 -11.74 4.86 -19.62
C SER A 230 -10.49 4.67 -18.75
N ALA A 231 -9.86 5.74 -18.30
CA ALA A 231 -8.70 5.70 -17.42
C ALA A 231 -9.05 5.16 -16.02
N ARG A 232 -10.14 5.66 -15.41
CA ARG A 232 -10.61 5.15 -14.13
C ARG A 232 -11.07 3.69 -14.24
N PHE A 233 -11.78 3.34 -15.30
CA PHE A 233 -12.14 1.96 -15.59
C PHE A 233 -10.92 1.04 -15.64
N ARG A 234 -9.84 1.43 -16.34
CA ARG A 234 -8.62 0.61 -16.46
C ARG A 234 -7.96 0.29 -15.12
N LYS A 235 -8.23 1.06 -14.04
CA LYS A 235 -7.71 0.79 -12.68
C LYS A 235 -8.20 -0.54 -12.08
N ILE A 236 -9.26 -1.16 -12.61
CA ILE A 236 -9.66 -2.52 -12.19
C ILE A 236 -8.52 -3.54 -12.36
N GLY A 237 -7.51 -3.23 -13.19
CA GLY A 237 -6.31 -4.04 -13.33
C GLY A 237 -5.48 -4.22 -12.05
N MET A 238 -5.73 -3.43 -11.00
CA MET A 238 -5.24 -3.72 -9.64
C MET A 238 -5.60 -5.15 -9.18
N MET A 239 -6.73 -5.69 -9.66
CA MET A 239 -7.17 -7.04 -9.33
C MET A 239 -6.24 -8.13 -9.87
N LEU A 240 -5.46 -7.84 -10.92
CA LEU A 240 -4.50 -8.78 -11.52
C LEU A 240 -3.34 -9.15 -10.56
N GLY A 241 -3.09 -8.36 -9.53
CA GLY A 241 -2.00 -8.59 -8.56
C GLY A 241 -2.40 -9.38 -7.32
N GLY A 242 -3.67 -9.75 -7.14
CA GLY A 242 -4.16 -10.46 -5.97
C GLY A 242 -4.53 -11.92 -6.24
N GLN A 243 -4.37 -12.75 -5.21
CA GLN A 243 -4.75 -14.16 -5.23
C GLN A 243 -6.28 -14.29 -5.37
N GLY A 244 -6.76 -15.05 -6.38
CA GLY A 244 -8.19 -15.22 -6.65
C GLY A 244 -8.91 -13.98 -7.19
N ARG A 245 -8.28 -12.82 -7.22
CA ARG A 245 -8.88 -11.60 -7.77
C ARG A 245 -8.96 -11.60 -9.28
N THR A 246 -8.13 -12.39 -9.96
CA THR A 246 -8.18 -12.56 -11.42
C THR A 246 -9.49 -13.19 -11.87
N ASP A 247 -9.99 -14.20 -11.13
CA ASP A 247 -11.29 -14.80 -11.41
C ASP A 247 -12.44 -13.83 -11.10
N GLN A 248 -12.31 -13.04 -10.02
CA GLN A 248 -13.27 -11.97 -9.71
C GLN A 248 -13.31 -10.90 -10.80
N LEU A 249 -12.15 -10.56 -11.41
CA LEU A 249 -12.08 -9.64 -12.54
C LEU A 249 -12.81 -10.20 -13.76
N HIS A 250 -12.64 -11.47 -14.08
CA HIS A 250 -13.39 -12.15 -15.14
C HIS A 250 -14.90 -12.04 -14.90
N TYR A 251 -15.38 -12.43 -13.71
CA TYR A 251 -16.80 -12.34 -13.38
C TYR A 251 -17.33 -10.89 -13.31
N LEU A 252 -16.51 -9.92 -12.95
CA LEU A 252 -16.86 -8.52 -13.03
C LEU A 252 -17.17 -8.08 -14.47
N LEU A 253 -16.42 -8.63 -15.45
CA LEU A 253 -16.60 -8.32 -16.88
C LEU A 253 -17.72 -9.11 -17.53
N GLU A 254 -18.34 -10.09 -16.84
CA GLU A 254 -19.52 -10.80 -17.34
C GLU A 254 -20.74 -9.87 -17.40
N GLY A 255 -21.29 -9.69 -18.60
CA GLY A 255 -22.57 -9.00 -18.80
C GLY A 255 -22.63 -7.55 -18.32
N PRO A 256 -21.67 -6.68 -18.66
CA PRO A 256 -21.66 -5.29 -18.19
C PRO A 256 -22.78 -4.44 -18.81
N TRP A 257 -23.48 -4.93 -19.82
CA TRP A 257 -24.37 -4.16 -20.68
C TRP A 257 -25.84 -4.34 -20.37
N VAL A 258 -26.61 -3.26 -20.61
CA VAL A 258 -28.06 -3.24 -20.58
C VAL A 258 -28.56 -2.39 -21.76
N THR A 259 -29.75 -2.71 -22.28
CA THR A 259 -30.38 -1.90 -23.30
C THR A 259 -31.46 -0.99 -22.66
N VAL A 260 -31.29 0.33 -22.75
CA VAL A 260 -32.18 1.33 -22.23
C VAL A 260 -32.72 2.16 -23.39
N LYS A 261 -34.00 2.09 -23.68
CA LYS A 261 -34.65 2.81 -24.79
C LYS A 261 -33.96 2.62 -26.14
N GLY A 262 -33.47 1.38 -26.40
CA GLY A 262 -32.79 1.01 -27.62
C GLY A 262 -31.30 1.40 -27.67
N GLN A 263 -30.77 2.02 -26.62
CA GLN A 263 -29.34 2.36 -26.50
C GLN A 263 -28.62 1.38 -25.59
N ARG A 264 -27.42 0.96 -25.97
CA ARG A 264 -26.51 0.15 -25.13
C ARG A 264 -25.90 1.04 -24.05
N ARG A 265 -26.04 0.65 -22.79
CA ARG A 265 -25.53 1.36 -21.61
C ARG A 265 -24.83 0.39 -20.70
N LEU A 266 -23.96 0.88 -19.83
CA LEU A 266 -23.44 0.08 -18.72
C LEU A 266 -24.52 -0.11 -17.67
N SER A 267 -24.65 -1.34 -17.13
CA SER A 267 -25.66 -1.63 -16.11
C SER A 267 -25.32 -0.95 -14.78
N THR A 268 -26.32 -0.60 -14.00
CA THR A 268 -26.12 -0.01 -12.66
C THR A 268 -25.26 -0.93 -11.77
N GLN A 269 -25.52 -2.25 -11.82
CA GLN A 269 -24.73 -3.22 -11.06
C GLN A 269 -23.26 -3.19 -11.44
N PHE A 270 -22.94 -3.10 -12.73
CA PHE A 270 -21.56 -2.98 -13.20
C PHE A 270 -20.93 -1.67 -12.72
N LEU A 271 -21.61 -0.55 -12.85
CA LEU A 271 -21.13 0.77 -12.40
C LEU A 271 -20.87 0.81 -10.89
N GLU A 272 -21.73 0.19 -10.08
CA GLU A 272 -21.52 0.02 -8.63
C GLU A 272 -20.24 -0.78 -8.34
N ALA A 273 -20.07 -1.92 -9.03
CA ALA A 273 -18.90 -2.77 -8.85
C ALA A 273 -17.60 -2.08 -9.31
N ILE A 274 -17.65 -1.28 -10.38
CA ILE A 274 -16.49 -0.47 -10.81
C ILE A 274 -16.17 0.63 -9.78
N ALA A 275 -17.21 1.31 -9.23
CA ALA A 275 -17.00 2.31 -8.19
C ALA A 275 -16.27 1.69 -6.99
N ASP A 276 -16.74 0.54 -6.50
CA ASP A 276 -16.10 -0.18 -5.38
C ASP A 276 -14.67 -0.63 -5.70
N ALA A 277 -14.44 -1.19 -6.90
CA ALA A 277 -13.14 -1.70 -7.31
C ALA A 277 -12.09 -0.60 -7.56
N THR A 278 -12.53 0.63 -7.85
CA THR A 278 -11.64 1.77 -8.16
C THR A 278 -11.56 2.81 -7.06
N ASN A 279 -12.37 2.69 -6.01
CA ASN A 279 -12.33 3.57 -4.85
C ASN A 279 -11.06 3.33 -4.02
N VAL A 280 -10.40 4.40 -3.59
CA VAL A 280 -9.18 4.34 -2.80
C VAL A 280 -9.25 5.29 -1.61
N ALA A 281 -8.54 4.95 -0.52
CA ALA A 281 -8.37 5.87 0.58
C ALA A 281 -7.65 7.15 0.10
N PRO A 282 -8.10 8.36 0.49
CA PRO A 282 -7.49 9.61 0.00
C PRO A 282 -5.98 9.68 0.21
N ILE A 283 -5.51 9.24 1.39
CA ILE A 283 -4.08 9.24 1.69
C ILE A 283 -3.30 8.25 0.81
N TYR A 284 -3.91 7.14 0.40
CA TYR A 284 -3.29 6.21 -0.55
C TYR A 284 -2.98 6.91 -1.88
N GLY A 285 -3.95 7.62 -2.45
CA GLY A 285 -3.75 8.37 -3.68
C GLY A 285 -2.65 9.42 -3.56
N VAL A 286 -2.67 10.20 -2.48
CA VAL A 286 -1.71 11.30 -2.25
C VAL A 286 -0.29 10.77 -2.01
N PHE A 287 -0.14 9.62 -1.35
CA PHE A 287 1.16 9.10 -0.91
C PHE A 287 1.75 8.04 -1.84
N GLN A 288 0.98 7.48 -2.77
CA GLN A 288 1.46 6.36 -3.59
C GLN A 288 2.76 6.65 -4.34
N GLU A 289 2.99 7.87 -4.75
CA GLU A 289 4.26 8.28 -5.35
C GLU A 289 5.21 8.94 -4.34
N PHE A 290 4.67 9.66 -3.37
CA PHE A 290 5.46 10.39 -2.37
C PHE A 290 6.30 9.48 -1.45
N ILE A 291 5.89 8.22 -1.23
CA ILE A 291 6.67 7.24 -0.45
C ILE A 291 8.06 6.96 -1.07
N TYR A 292 8.24 7.23 -2.35
CA TYR A 292 9.50 7.07 -3.08
C TYR A 292 10.35 8.36 -3.14
N ALA A 293 9.79 9.50 -2.72
CA ALA A 293 10.49 10.79 -2.82
C ALA A 293 11.72 10.82 -1.90
N CYS A 294 12.90 11.16 -2.44
CA CYS A 294 14.15 11.25 -1.69
C CYS A 294 14.41 9.97 -0.85
N ALA A 295 14.12 8.79 -1.39
CA ALA A 295 14.08 7.55 -0.63
C ALA A 295 15.45 7.17 -0.01
N THR A 296 16.55 7.48 -0.72
CA THR A 296 17.94 7.32 -0.23
C THR A 296 18.72 8.63 -0.28
N PRO A 297 19.87 8.76 0.38
CA PRO A 297 20.71 9.96 0.30
C PRO A 297 21.09 10.35 -1.13
N GLU A 298 21.34 9.37 -2.01
CA GLU A 298 21.71 9.59 -3.42
C GLU A 298 20.57 10.16 -4.25
N LEU A 299 19.33 9.93 -3.83
CA LEU A 299 18.12 10.45 -4.49
C LEU A 299 17.68 11.82 -3.96
N HIS A 300 18.39 12.38 -2.98
CA HIS A 300 18.12 13.73 -2.50
C HIS A 300 18.32 14.75 -3.65
N GLY A 301 17.41 15.71 -3.73
CA GLY A 301 17.40 16.70 -4.82
C GLY A 301 16.59 16.28 -6.06
N THR A 302 16.09 15.03 -6.11
CA THR A 302 15.24 14.54 -7.21
C THR A 302 13.77 14.50 -6.80
N ALA A 303 12.87 14.96 -7.69
CA ALA A 303 11.42 14.86 -7.50
C ALA A 303 10.88 13.63 -8.23
N THR A 304 9.78 13.08 -7.72
CA THR A 304 9.06 12.00 -8.41
C THR A 304 8.37 12.50 -9.68
N ASN A 305 7.79 13.69 -9.61
CA ASN A 305 7.21 14.44 -10.74
C ASN A 305 6.21 13.62 -11.58
N TRP A 306 5.27 12.96 -10.88
CA TRP A 306 4.27 12.12 -11.52
C TRP A 306 4.88 11.04 -12.42
N SER A 307 5.80 10.27 -11.87
CA SER A 307 6.57 9.26 -12.60
C SER A 307 5.66 8.25 -13.29
N ALA A 308 4.63 7.75 -12.60
CA ALA A 308 3.68 6.81 -13.18
C ALA A 308 2.96 7.40 -14.41
N ASP A 309 2.52 8.66 -14.33
CA ASP A 309 1.80 9.34 -15.43
C ASP A 309 2.71 9.58 -16.64
N ARG A 310 3.94 10.05 -16.40
CA ARG A 310 4.92 10.29 -17.47
C ARG A 310 5.30 9.00 -18.20
N LEU A 311 5.56 7.94 -17.45
CA LEU A 311 5.99 6.66 -18.03
C LEU A 311 4.86 5.93 -18.75
N ALA A 312 3.60 6.15 -18.38
CA ALA A 312 2.46 5.58 -19.10
C ALA A 312 2.45 5.97 -20.58
N GLU A 313 2.90 7.19 -20.91
CA GLU A 313 2.95 7.67 -22.30
C GLU A 313 4.10 7.04 -23.11
N GLU A 314 5.12 6.50 -22.43
CA GLU A 314 6.28 5.87 -23.09
C GLU A 314 6.10 4.35 -23.28
N ILE A 315 5.16 3.72 -22.55
CA ILE A 315 5.06 2.26 -22.50
C ILE A 315 3.83 1.78 -23.29
N PRO A 316 4.02 0.94 -24.33
CA PRO A 316 2.92 0.46 -25.15
C PRO A 316 1.76 -0.15 -24.34
N GLY A 317 0.54 0.22 -24.69
CA GLY A 317 -0.68 -0.27 -24.04
C GLY A 317 -1.14 0.49 -22.81
N PHE A 318 -0.35 1.45 -22.29
CA PHE A 318 -0.72 2.23 -21.10
C PHE A 318 -1.00 3.70 -21.37
N ALA A 319 -0.61 4.25 -22.51
CA ALA A 319 -0.87 5.64 -22.85
C ALA A 319 -2.35 6.01 -22.62
N LYS A 320 -2.58 7.26 -22.19
CA LYS A 320 -3.93 7.74 -21.85
C LYS A 320 -4.84 7.81 -23.08
N ASP A 321 -4.26 8.16 -24.22
CA ASP A 321 -4.97 8.35 -25.50
C ASP A 321 -4.87 7.12 -26.41
N ALA A 322 -4.45 5.94 -25.86
CA ALA A 322 -4.45 4.68 -26.60
C ALA A 322 -5.86 4.39 -27.15
N ASP A 323 -5.95 4.07 -28.44
CA ASP A 323 -7.23 3.73 -29.07
C ASP A 323 -7.62 2.30 -28.67
N PRO A 324 -8.71 2.10 -27.91
CA PRO A 324 -9.16 0.76 -27.55
C PRO A 324 -9.64 -0.07 -28.75
N LEU A 325 -9.94 0.56 -29.88
CA LEU A 325 -10.38 -0.10 -31.12
C LEU A 325 -9.21 -0.49 -32.04
N ASP A 326 -8.00 0.01 -31.80
CA ASP A 326 -6.81 -0.42 -32.52
C ASP A 326 -6.30 -1.77 -31.99
N THR A 327 -6.64 -2.84 -32.70
CA THR A 327 -6.22 -4.21 -32.34
C THR A 327 -4.77 -4.52 -32.74
N SER A 328 -4.08 -3.64 -33.44
CA SER A 328 -2.65 -3.80 -33.77
C SER A 328 -1.74 -3.44 -32.57
N GLU A 329 -2.26 -2.68 -31.62
CA GLU A 329 -1.55 -2.25 -30.44
C GLU A 329 -2.18 -2.86 -29.16
N PRO A 330 -1.38 -3.12 -28.11
CA PRO A 330 -1.91 -3.60 -26.86
C PRO A 330 -2.78 -2.53 -26.17
N TYR A 331 -3.81 -2.95 -25.44
CA TYR A 331 -4.62 -2.09 -24.58
C TYR A 331 -4.76 -2.74 -23.22
N TYR A 332 -4.02 -2.25 -22.22
CA TYR A 332 -3.90 -2.89 -20.94
C TYR A 332 -4.70 -2.19 -19.83
N LEU A 333 -5.18 -2.98 -18.89
CA LEU A 333 -5.63 -2.51 -17.58
C LEU A 333 -4.40 -2.04 -16.78
N THR A 334 -4.55 -0.99 -15.99
CA THR A 334 -3.45 -0.41 -15.20
C THR A 334 -3.34 -1.10 -13.84
N GLY A 335 -2.12 -1.14 -13.29
CA GLY A 335 -1.86 -1.62 -11.93
C GLY A 335 -1.90 -0.49 -10.89
N GLU A 336 -0.98 -0.56 -9.94
CA GLU A 336 -0.80 0.44 -8.87
C GLU A 336 -0.06 1.69 -9.40
N HIS A 337 -0.59 2.26 -10.47
CA HIS A 337 -0.06 3.45 -11.12
C HIS A 337 -1.00 4.62 -10.87
N PHE A 338 -0.59 5.55 -9.99
CA PHE A 338 -1.38 6.74 -9.70
C PHE A 338 -1.03 7.85 -10.67
N MET A 339 -1.99 8.14 -11.55
CA MET A 339 -1.87 9.20 -12.55
C MET A 339 -2.52 10.47 -12.02
N ARG A 340 -1.95 11.64 -12.35
CA ARG A 340 -2.44 12.95 -11.91
C ARG A 340 -3.94 13.15 -12.16
N ARG A 341 -4.42 12.73 -13.33
CA ARG A 341 -5.83 12.85 -13.73
C ARG A 341 -6.83 12.12 -12.82
N VAL A 342 -6.41 11.09 -12.09
CA VAL A 342 -7.28 10.38 -11.15
C VAL A 342 -7.83 11.32 -10.08
N PHE A 343 -7.06 12.34 -9.71
CA PHE A 343 -7.48 13.37 -8.77
C PHE A 343 -8.58 14.27 -9.32
N ASP A 344 -8.64 14.47 -10.63
CA ASP A 344 -9.70 15.27 -11.26
C ASP A 344 -11.01 14.48 -11.42
N GLU A 345 -10.92 13.17 -11.46
CA GLU A 345 -12.03 12.25 -11.74
C GLU A 345 -12.67 11.66 -10.47
N ASP A 346 -11.96 11.65 -9.35
CA ASP A 346 -12.42 11.09 -8.08
C ASP A 346 -12.80 12.19 -7.09
N PRO A 347 -14.09 12.33 -6.69
CA PRO A 347 -14.55 13.37 -5.77
C PRO A 347 -13.85 13.34 -4.40
N GLY A 348 -13.40 12.15 -3.94
CA GLY A 348 -12.67 12.01 -2.69
C GLY A 348 -11.23 12.52 -2.77
N LEU A 349 -10.64 12.49 -3.96
CA LEU A 349 -9.27 12.91 -4.23
C LEU A 349 -9.18 14.36 -4.77
N ALA A 350 -10.18 14.83 -5.51
CA ALA A 350 -10.18 16.15 -6.14
C ALA A 350 -9.78 17.31 -5.20
N PRO A 351 -10.26 17.39 -3.94
CA PRO A 351 -9.84 18.42 -3.01
C PRO A 351 -8.36 18.37 -2.61
N LEU A 352 -7.67 17.28 -2.90
CA LEU A 352 -6.25 17.03 -2.57
C LEU A 352 -5.33 17.09 -3.81
N ALA A 353 -5.87 17.40 -4.98
CA ALA A 353 -5.13 17.41 -6.24
C ALA A 353 -3.89 18.33 -6.20
N GLU A 354 -4.07 19.59 -5.78
CA GLU A 354 -2.98 20.55 -5.65
C GLU A 354 -1.96 20.13 -4.57
N VAL A 355 -2.43 19.49 -3.51
CA VAL A 355 -1.56 18.94 -2.45
C VAL A 355 -0.66 17.84 -3.02
N ALA A 356 -1.22 16.94 -3.82
CA ALA A 356 -0.47 15.88 -4.48
C ALA A 356 0.54 16.44 -5.51
N ASP A 357 0.17 17.49 -6.25
CA ASP A 357 1.08 18.19 -7.18
C ASP A 357 2.30 18.78 -6.44
N ILE A 358 2.09 19.36 -5.26
CA ILE A 358 3.18 19.90 -4.43
C ILE A 358 4.07 18.77 -3.90
N LEU A 359 3.47 17.66 -3.42
CA LEU A 359 4.23 16.52 -2.93
C LEU A 359 5.04 15.83 -4.02
N ALA A 360 4.53 15.76 -5.25
CA ALA A 360 5.26 15.22 -6.41
C ALA A 360 6.52 16.05 -6.76
N GLN A 361 6.60 17.32 -6.33
CA GLN A 361 7.75 18.20 -6.55
C GLN A 361 8.75 18.24 -5.38
N VAL A 362 8.52 17.49 -4.31
CA VAL A 362 9.41 17.46 -3.15
C VAL A 362 10.77 16.88 -3.51
N LYS A 363 11.84 17.62 -3.15
CA LYS A 363 13.24 17.28 -3.40
C LYS A 363 14.11 17.26 -2.16
N ASP A 364 13.55 17.70 -1.03
CA ASP A 364 14.27 17.98 0.22
C ASP A 364 13.73 17.19 1.42
N ALA A 365 13.05 16.07 1.15
CA ALA A 365 12.64 15.17 2.22
C ALA A 365 13.84 14.40 2.77
N ALA A 366 13.81 14.08 4.07
CA ALA A 366 14.83 13.23 4.67
C ALA A 366 14.82 11.82 4.02
N PRO A 367 15.96 11.18 3.80
CA PRO A 367 16.00 9.82 3.30
C PRO A 367 15.33 8.86 4.30
N VAL A 368 14.60 7.90 3.78
CA VAL A 368 13.90 6.89 4.59
C VAL A 368 14.63 5.55 4.62
N TYR A 369 15.54 5.35 3.67
CA TYR A 369 16.46 4.20 3.65
C TYR A 369 17.90 4.70 3.67
N LEU A 370 18.73 4.04 4.49
CA LEU A 370 20.15 4.31 4.60
C LEU A 370 20.92 3.05 4.14
N PRO A 371 21.34 2.98 2.86
CA PRO A 371 21.98 1.78 2.30
C PRO A 371 23.19 1.31 3.09
N GLU A 372 24.00 2.24 3.62
CA GLU A 372 25.17 1.89 4.46
C GLU A 372 24.74 1.22 5.78
N ALA A 373 23.66 1.70 6.41
CA ALA A 373 23.11 1.09 7.63
C ALA A 373 22.50 -0.30 7.33
N LEU A 374 21.79 -0.42 6.21
CA LEU A 374 21.22 -1.71 5.76
C LEU A 374 22.34 -2.74 5.46
N ALA A 375 23.44 -2.33 4.83
CA ALA A 375 24.58 -3.20 4.56
C ALA A 375 25.30 -3.69 5.85
N GLN A 376 25.14 -2.95 6.95
CA GLN A 376 25.68 -3.30 8.27
C GLN A 376 24.63 -3.94 9.19
N ASN A 377 23.45 -4.30 8.64
CA ASN A 377 22.36 -4.84 9.43
C ASN A 377 22.76 -6.14 10.14
N THR A 378 22.44 -6.23 11.43
CA THR A 378 22.62 -7.42 12.27
C THR A 378 21.31 -8.00 12.79
N VAL A 379 20.19 -7.32 12.53
CA VAL A 379 18.85 -7.82 12.87
C VAL A 379 18.49 -8.95 11.91
N PRO A 380 18.08 -10.14 12.40
CA PRO A 380 17.61 -11.21 11.55
C PRO A 380 16.40 -10.79 10.71
N VAL A 381 16.46 -10.96 9.39
CA VAL A 381 15.39 -10.61 8.44
C VAL A 381 15.02 -11.81 7.61
N ALA A 382 13.72 -12.12 7.50
CA ALA A 382 13.19 -13.09 6.56
C ALA A 382 12.11 -12.46 5.69
N ALA A 383 12.19 -12.65 4.37
CA ALA A 383 11.31 -12.00 3.41
C ALA A 383 10.69 -12.98 2.40
N ALA A 384 9.37 -12.94 2.27
CA ALA A 384 8.65 -13.57 1.18
C ALA A 384 8.63 -12.65 -0.04
N VAL A 385 9.19 -13.15 -1.14
CA VAL A 385 9.26 -12.46 -2.43
C VAL A 385 8.40 -13.24 -3.43
N TYR A 386 7.33 -12.62 -3.92
CA TYR A 386 6.42 -13.27 -4.86
C TYR A 386 6.95 -13.12 -6.28
N TYR A 387 7.07 -14.24 -6.99
CA TYR A 387 7.79 -14.31 -8.27
C TYR A 387 7.20 -13.40 -9.35
N ASP A 388 5.87 -13.33 -9.44
CA ASP A 388 5.13 -12.56 -10.43
C ASP A 388 4.47 -11.29 -9.85
N ASP A 389 5.00 -10.80 -8.73
CA ASP A 389 4.50 -9.58 -8.09
C ASP A 389 4.56 -8.41 -9.08
N MET A 390 3.40 -7.78 -9.32
CA MET A 390 3.29 -6.64 -10.21
C MET A 390 3.38 -5.28 -9.50
N PHE A 391 3.37 -5.29 -8.16
CA PHE A 391 3.42 -4.08 -7.33
C PHE A 391 4.82 -3.84 -6.78
N VAL A 392 5.46 -4.90 -6.28
CA VAL A 392 6.81 -4.83 -5.71
C VAL A 392 7.73 -5.77 -6.49
N PRO A 393 8.47 -5.23 -7.49
CA PRO A 393 9.25 -6.04 -8.42
C PRO A 393 10.29 -6.92 -7.72
N ARG A 394 10.24 -8.22 -7.99
CA ARG A 394 11.14 -9.23 -7.41
C ARG A 394 12.61 -8.85 -7.53
N GLU A 395 13.02 -8.33 -8.69
CA GLU A 395 14.41 -8.01 -8.98
C GLU A 395 14.96 -6.97 -7.98
N LEU A 396 14.19 -5.92 -7.72
CA LEU A 396 14.56 -4.89 -6.76
C LEU A 396 14.45 -5.40 -5.32
N SER A 397 13.44 -6.25 -5.04
CA SER A 397 13.29 -6.88 -3.74
C SER A 397 14.49 -7.72 -3.36
N LEU A 398 15.01 -8.53 -4.29
CA LEU A 398 16.18 -9.37 -4.06
C LEU A 398 17.46 -8.52 -3.84
N GLN A 399 17.66 -7.46 -4.62
CA GLN A 399 18.78 -6.55 -4.43
C GLN A 399 18.79 -5.93 -3.03
N THR A 400 17.64 -5.45 -2.57
CA THR A 400 17.53 -4.85 -1.23
C THR A 400 17.66 -5.90 -0.12
N GLY A 401 17.09 -7.08 -0.33
CA GLY A 401 17.21 -8.19 0.63
C GLY A 401 18.66 -8.70 0.75
N GLU A 402 19.38 -8.84 -0.36
CA GLU A 402 20.80 -9.20 -0.37
C GLU A 402 21.64 -8.14 0.36
N LEU A 403 21.39 -6.85 0.12
CA LEU A 403 22.08 -5.75 0.79
C LEU A 403 22.01 -5.86 2.32
N MET A 404 20.84 -6.22 2.86
CA MET A 404 20.62 -6.28 4.31
C MET A 404 20.80 -7.68 4.91
N GLY A 405 21.24 -8.67 4.12
CA GLY A 405 21.45 -10.04 4.58
C GLY A 405 20.16 -10.79 4.93
N ALA A 406 19.06 -10.49 4.23
CA ALA A 406 17.78 -11.15 4.47
C ALA A 406 17.75 -12.59 3.92
N HIS A 407 17.11 -13.50 4.67
CA HIS A 407 16.73 -14.80 4.17
C HIS A 407 15.51 -14.68 3.26
N HIS A 408 15.54 -15.27 2.05
CA HIS A 408 14.48 -15.15 1.08
C HIS A 408 13.64 -16.42 0.94
N TYR A 409 12.33 -16.28 1.01
CA TYR A 409 11.35 -17.25 0.54
C TYR A 409 10.79 -16.77 -0.79
N ILE A 410 11.35 -17.25 -1.91
CA ILE A 410 10.89 -16.91 -3.25
C ILE A 410 9.85 -17.94 -3.67
N THR A 411 8.62 -17.48 -4.01
CA THR A 411 7.52 -18.39 -4.35
C THR A 411 6.63 -17.84 -5.46
N ASN A 412 6.11 -18.73 -6.30
CA ASN A 412 5.07 -18.45 -7.30
C ASN A 412 3.70 -19.06 -6.93
N GLU A 413 3.58 -19.67 -5.74
CA GLU A 413 2.30 -20.19 -5.26
C GLU A 413 1.30 -19.09 -4.92
N TYR A 414 1.80 -17.91 -4.58
CA TYR A 414 1.00 -16.77 -4.13
C TYR A 414 1.26 -15.54 -4.98
N GLN A 415 0.30 -14.61 -4.94
CA GLN A 415 0.44 -13.26 -5.47
C GLN A 415 0.79 -12.30 -4.32
N HIS A 416 0.79 -10.98 -4.60
CA HIS A 416 1.18 -9.93 -3.65
C HIS A 416 0.55 -10.04 -2.25
N ASP A 417 -0.67 -10.53 -2.16
CA ASP A 417 -1.45 -10.71 -0.92
C ASP A 417 -1.30 -12.12 -0.32
N GLY A 418 -0.24 -12.84 -0.64
CA GLY A 418 -0.02 -14.23 -0.21
C GLY A 418 -0.02 -14.45 1.30
N SER A 419 0.42 -13.46 2.09
CA SER A 419 0.33 -13.54 3.55
C SER A 419 -1.11 -13.72 4.04
N ALA A 420 -2.09 -13.08 3.39
CA ALA A 420 -3.50 -13.20 3.73
C ALA A 420 -4.12 -14.53 3.28
N TYR A 421 -3.74 -15.03 2.11
CA TYR A 421 -4.36 -16.21 1.50
C TYR A 421 -3.65 -17.54 1.80
N SER A 422 -2.44 -17.53 2.37
CA SER A 422 -1.68 -18.75 2.66
C SER A 422 -2.14 -19.52 3.92
N GLY A 423 -3.15 -19.02 4.64
CA GLY A 423 -3.58 -19.65 5.89
C GLY A 423 -2.51 -19.66 7.00
N GLY A 424 -1.57 -18.70 6.94
CA GLY A 424 -0.44 -18.58 7.88
C GLY A 424 0.86 -19.25 7.42
N LYS A 425 0.85 -20.05 6.33
CA LYS A 425 2.03 -20.79 5.86
C LYS A 425 3.22 -19.90 5.50
N VAL A 426 2.97 -18.73 4.89
CA VAL A 426 4.04 -17.78 4.56
C VAL A 426 4.74 -17.32 5.83
N VAL A 427 3.98 -16.89 6.86
CA VAL A 427 4.56 -16.45 8.14
C VAL A 427 5.28 -17.58 8.85
N ASP A 428 4.71 -18.80 8.83
CA ASP A 428 5.35 -19.97 9.42
C ASP A 428 6.69 -20.28 8.76
N HIS A 429 6.75 -20.20 7.42
CA HIS A 429 7.99 -20.38 6.67
C HIS A 429 9.05 -19.31 7.02
N LEU A 430 8.63 -18.03 7.10
CA LEU A 430 9.53 -16.95 7.46
C LEU A 430 10.08 -17.09 8.89
N LEU A 431 9.26 -17.51 9.84
CA LEU A 431 9.72 -17.82 11.21
C LEU A 431 10.70 -18.98 11.22
N GLY A 432 10.50 -19.99 10.37
CA GLY A 432 11.44 -21.11 10.19
C GLY A 432 12.81 -20.65 9.73
N LEU A 433 12.86 -19.77 8.71
CA LEU A 433 14.12 -19.20 8.19
C LEU A 433 14.90 -18.38 9.24
N LEU A 434 14.22 -17.78 10.21
CA LEU A 434 14.89 -17.05 11.30
C LEU A 434 15.43 -17.98 12.40
N ALA A 435 15.02 -19.25 12.44
CA ALA A 435 15.47 -20.23 13.41
C ALA A 435 16.69 -21.05 12.95
N GLU A 436 17.04 -20.96 11.66
CA GLU A 436 18.25 -21.55 11.05
C GLU A 436 19.49 -20.70 11.31
#